data_a2cd60ddcca5bd0197be0ca7ebe367d0
#
_entry.id   a2cd60ddcca5bd0197be0ca7ebe367d0
#
_cell.length_a   1.000
_cell.length_b   1.000
_cell.length_c   1.000
_cell.angle_alpha   90.00
_cell.angle_beta   90.00
_cell.angle_gamma   90.00
#
_symmetry.space_group_name_H-M   'P 1'
#
loop_
_entity.id
_entity.type
_entity.pdbx_description
1 polymer ?
#
loop_
_entity_poly.entity_id
_entity_poly.type
_entity_poly.pdbx_seq_one_letter_code
_entity_poly.pdbx_strand_id
1 'polypeptide(L)'
;MSQIPDIKPGQSVELLQELHILTRDGKLNQDSRRKLKQVYHLYHFIEPLLQDVLAAGNGLTLADHGAGKSYLGFILYDLFFKALDQGHIYGIETREELVQKSHELAERLGFGRMSFLNLSVEQSISSPELPQQIDIVTALHACNTATDDAIRFGLAKRAKHLVLVPCCQAEVASVLRKHKNQSFGKTPLSELWRPPIHTREFGSQITNVLRCLLLEAHGYAVTVTELVGWEHSMKNELIVASYKGAARGNARQRSEQILHELNLDEMHERFVY
;
A
#
# COMPACT_ATOMS: atom_id res chain seq x y z
N MET A 1 -23.77 -25.92 -5.77
CA MET A 1 -22.37 -25.64 -6.07
C MET A 1 -21.51 -26.25 -4.97
N SER A 2 -20.60 -27.17 -5.30
CA SER A 2 -19.67 -27.75 -4.31
C SER A 2 -18.76 -26.66 -3.76
N GLN A 3 -18.74 -26.46 -2.45
CA GLN A 3 -17.82 -25.50 -1.81
C GLN A 3 -16.37 -25.95 -2.11
N ILE A 4 -15.56 -25.05 -2.63
CA ILE A 4 -14.12 -25.25 -2.74
C ILE A 4 -13.56 -25.02 -1.33
N PRO A 5 -12.93 -26.03 -0.68
CA PRO A 5 -12.66 -26.00 0.76
C PRO A 5 -11.84 -24.80 1.27
N ASP A 6 -11.02 -24.20 0.39
CA ASP A 6 -10.11 -23.11 0.76
C ASP A 6 -10.69 -21.70 0.51
N ILE A 7 -11.93 -21.59 0.01
CA ILE A 7 -12.58 -20.31 -0.30
C ILE A 7 -13.56 -19.94 0.81
N LYS A 8 -13.55 -18.68 1.23
CA LYS A 8 -14.47 -18.17 2.27
C LYS A 8 -15.94 -18.27 1.76
N PRO A 9 -16.90 -18.59 2.62
CA PRO A 9 -18.31 -18.62 2.25
C PRO A 9 -18.77 -17.27 1.66
N GLY A 10 -19.53 -17.33 0.55
CA GLY A 10 -20.06 -16.13 -0.13
C GLY A 10 -19.09 -15.40 -1.06
N GLN A 11 -17.84 -15.83 -1.13
CA GLN A 11 -16.84 -15.23 -2.01
C GLN A 11 -17.10 -15.59 -3.48
N SER A 12 -16.93 -14.61 -4.38
CA SER A 12 -17.17 -14.77 -5.82
C SER A 12 -16.12 -15.64 -6.49
N VAL A 13 -16.53 -16.81 -6.98
CA VAL A 13 -15.68 -17.69 -7.79
C VAL A 13 -15.27 -17.00 -9.09
N GLU A 14 -16.19 -16.28 -9.72
CA GLU A 14 -15.92 -15.53 -10.95
C GLU A 14 -14.83 -14.48 -10.73
N LEU A 15 -14.92 -13.70 -9.65
CA LEU A 15 -13.86 -12.74 -9.28
C LEU A 15 -12.52 -13.44 -9.12
N LEU A 16 -12.46 -14.56 -8.40
CA LEU A 16 -11.21 -15.27 -8.16
C LEU A 16 -10.60 -15.85 -9.44
N GLN A 17 -11.44 -16.22 -10.42
CA GLN A 17 -10.98 -16.63 -11.76
C GLN A 17 -10.41 -15.44 -12.56
N GLU A 18 -11.10 -14.31 -12.58
CA GLU A 18 -10.66 -13.08 -13.26
C GLU A 18 -9.34 -12.55 -12.67
N LEU A 19 -9.18 -12.65 -11.36
CA LEU A 19 -7.94 -12.30 -10.69
C LEU A 19 -6.84 -13.38 -10.83
N HIS A 20 -7.07 -14.45 -11.58
CA HIS A 20 -6.15 -15.58 -11.75
C HIS A 20 -5.71 -16.21 -10.41
N ILE A 21 -6.55 -16.12 -9.38
CA ILE A 21 -6.40 -16.83 -8.12
C ILE A 21 -6.93 -18.26 -8.28
N LEU A 22 -8.02 -18.43 -9.02
CA LEU A 22 -8.47 -19.74 -9.49
C LEU A 22 -8.11 -19.98 -10.95
N THR A 23 -8.01 -21.24 -11.34
CA THR A 23 -7.93 -21.61 -12.75
C THR A 23 -9.26 -21.31 -13.45
N ARG A 24 -9.26 -21.28 -14.79
CA ARG A 24 -10.49 -21.09 -15.59
C ARG A 24 -11.57 -22.14 -15.26
N ASP A 25 -11.16 -23.35 -14.86
CA ASP A 25 -12.05 -24.43 -14.46
C ASP A 25 -12.50 -24.34 -12.98
N GLY A 26 -12.19 -23.22 -12.29
CA GLY A 26 -12.52 -23.01 -10.88
C GLY A 26 -11.75 -23.88 -9.89
N LYS A 27 -10.59 -24.42 -10.28
CA LYS A 27 -9.78 -25.30 -9.41
C LYS A 27 -8.65 -24.52 -8.74
N LEU A 28 -8.27 -25.01 -7.56
CA LEU A 28 -7.11 -24.54 -6.82
C LEU A 28 -5.88 -25.43 -7.14
N ASN A 29 -4.90 -24.88 -7.83
CA ASN A 29 -3.57 -25.46 -7.91
C ASN A 29 -2.67 -24.92 -6.78
N GLN A 30 -1.41 -25.35 -6.72
CA GLN A 30 -0.48 -24.93 -5.66
C GLN A 30 -0.19 -23.42 -5.68
N ASP A 31 -0.06 -22.81 -6.86
CA ASP A 31 0.14 -21.36 -7.02
C ASP A 31 -1.10 -20.57 -6.60
N SER A 32 -2.28 -21.04 -6.99
CA SER A 32 -3.57 -20.48 -6.58
C SER A 32 -3.73 -20.46 -5.06
N ARG A 33 -3.36 -21.54 -4.37
CA ARG A 33 -3.42 -21.63 -2.90
C ARG A 33 -2.47 -20.62 -2.24
N ARG A 34 -1.26 -20.44 -2.79
CA ARG A 34 -0.32 -19.43 -2.29
C ARG A 34 -0.90 -18.03 -2.41
N LYS A 35 -1.41 -17.66 -3.59
CA LYS A 35 -2.05 -16.35 -3.83
C LYS A 35 -3.23 -16.12 -2.89
N LEU A 36 -4.10 -17.11 -2.74
CA LEU A 36 -5.27 -17.01 -1.86
C LEU A 36 -4.85 -16.82 -0.39
N LYS A 37 -3.83 -17.56 0.07
CA LYS A 37 -3.29 -17.41 1.42
C LYS A 37 -2.72 -16.00 1.64
N GLN A 38 -1.99 -15.44 0.68
CA GLN A 38 -1.46 -14.08 0.75
C GLN A 38 -2.59 -13.05 0.83
N VAL A 39 -3.61 -13.20 0.00
CA VAL A 39 -4.79 -12.32 -0.01
C VAL A 39 -5.51 -12.35 1.34
N TYR A 40 -5.77 -13.52 1.88
CA TYR A 40 -6.44 -13.65 3.18
C TYR A 40 -5.58 -13.12 4.33
N HIS A 41 -4.27 -13.28 4.24
CA HIS A 41 -3.37 -12.73 5.24
C HIS A 41 -3.39 -11.20 5.22
N LEU A 42 -3.32 -10.58 4.05
CA LEU A 42 -3.47 -9.13 3.91
C LEU A 42 -4.85 -8.65 4.39
N TYR A 43 -5.92 -9.36 4.01
CA TYR A 43 -7.27 -9.08 4.49
C TYR A 43 -7.35 -9.08 6.02
N HIS A 44 -6.67 -10.03 6.68
CA HIS A 44 -6.64 -10.13 8.14
C HIS A 44 -6.08 -8.87 8.83
N PHE A 45 -5.10 -8.20 8.22
CA PHE A 45 -4.60 -6.90 8.72
C PHE A 45 -5.55 -5.74 8.46
N ILE A 46 -6.31 -5.79 7.36
CA ILE A 46 -7.18 -4.68 6.95
C ILE A 46 -8.55 -4.77 7.63
N GLU A 47 -9.11 -5.97 7.83
CA GLU A 47 -10.44 -6.18 8.40
C GLU A 47 -10.65 -5.46 9.75
N PRO A 48 -9.72 -5.51 10.74
CA PRO A 48 -9.87 -4.76 11.98
C PRO A 48 -9.93 -3.24 11.78
N LEU A 49 -9.24 -2.70 10.77
CA LEU A 49 -9.25 -1.28 10.45
C LEU A 49 -10.58 -0.85 9.82
N LEU A 50 -11.16 -1.70 8.95
CA LEU A 50 -12.50 -1.51 8.40
C LEU A 50 -13.55 -1.50 9.52
N GLN A 51 -13.44 -2.43 10.46
CA GLN A 51 -14.34 -2.50 11.63
C GLN A 51 -14.19 -1.27 12.54
N ASP A 52 -12.96 -0.78 12.76
CA ASP A 52 -12.69 0.43 13.55
C ASP A 52 -13.32 1.68 12.93
N VAL A 53 -13.34 1.79 11.60
CA VAL A 53 -14.03 2.88 10.90
C VAL A 53 -15.54 2.74 11.02
N LEU A 54 -16.10 1.56 10.80
CA LEU A 54 -17.54 1.32 10.90
C LEU A 54 -18.09 1.60 12.30
N ALA A 55 -17.34 1.23 13.34
CA ALA A 55 -17.73 1.48 14.73
C ALA A 55 -17.83 2.97 15.06
N ALA A 56 -17.15 3.84 14.30
CA ALA A 56 -17.27 5.29 14.44
C ALA A 56 -18.53 5.89 13.79
N GLY A 57 -19.29 5.12 12.99
CA GLY A 57 -20.62 5.48 12.50
C GLY A 57 -20.69 6.46 11.33
N ASN A 58 -19.58 6.82 10.70
CA ASN A 58 -19.53 7.88 9.66
C ASN A 58 -19.53 7.35 8.21
N GLY A 59 -19.92 6.10 8.00
CA GLY A 59 -19.74 5.42 6.72
C GLY A 59 -18.35 4.81 6.60
N LEU A 60 -18.00 4.32 5.41
CA LEU A 60 -16.70 3.70 5.15
C LEU A 60 -16.24 4.02 3.73
N THR A 61 -15.15 4.75 3.61
CA THR A 61 -14.51 5.06 2.34
C THR A 61 -13.10 4.51 2.29
N LEU A 62 -12.77 3.80 1.21
CA LEU A 62 -11.44 3.26 0.97
C LEU A 62 -10.93 3.74 -0.39
N ALA A 63 -9.69 4.20 -0.45
CA ALA A 63 -9.01 4.47 -1.71
C ALA A 63 -7.83 3.51 -1.88
N ASP A 64 -7.85 2.75 -2.98
CA ASP A 64 -6.73 1.93 -3.43
C ASP A 64 -5.90 2.76 -4.41
N HIS A 65 -4.78 3.32 -3.95
CA HIS A 65 -3.97 4.25 -4.71
C HIS A 65 -2.83 3.54 -5.45
N GLY A 66 -2.70 3.81 -6.75
CA GLY A 66 -1.85 3.02 -7.63
C GLY A 66 -2.41 1.61 -7.82
N ALA A 67 -3.73 1.53 -7.96
CA ALA A 67 -4.51 0.29 -7.87
C ALA A 67 -4.13 -0.78 -8.91
N GLY A 68 -3.52 -0.37 -10.03
CA GLY A 68 -3.23 -1.30 -11.10
C GLY A 68 -4.50 -1.96 -11.64
N LYS A 69 -4.63 -3.26 -11.46
CA LYS A 69 -5.86 -4.03 -11.74
C LYS A 69 -6.86 -4.04 -10.57
N SER A 70 -6.63 -3.21 -9.58
CA SER A 70 -7.41 -3.10 -8.34
C SER A 70 -7.66 -4.44 -7.61
N TYR A 71 -6.66 -5.30 -7.63
CA TYR A 71 -6.73 -6.62 -7.02
C TYR A 71 -7.23 -6.56 -5.57
N LEU A 72 -6.62 -5.68 -4.78
CA LEU A 72 -6.96 -5.51 -3.37
C LEU A 72 -8.36 -4.92 -3.22
N GLY A 73 -8.71 -3.89 -3.99
CA GLY A 73 -10.03 -3.28 -3.95
C GLY A 73 -11.15 -4.29 -4.20
N PHE A 74 -11.02 -5.12 -5.23
CA PHE A 74 -12.00 -6.17 -5.54
C PHE A 74 -12.13 -7.22 -4.43
N ILE A 75 -11.02 -7.66 -3.86
CA ILE A 75 -11.02 -8.64 -2.77
C ILE A 75 -11.68 -8.07 -1.50
N LEU A 76 -11.37 -6.81 -1.16
CA LEU A 76 -11.98 -6.13 -0.02
C LEU A 76 -13.49 -5.93 -0.23
N TYR A 77 -13.89 -5.60 -1.47
CA TYR A 77 -15.31 -5.48 -1.79
C TYR A 77 -16.03 -6.79 -1.60
N ASP A 78 -15.53 -7.86 -2.18
CA ASP A 78 -16.16 -9.18 -2.13
C ASP A 78 -16.22 -9.79 -0.72
N LEU A 79 -15.15 -9.58 0.09
CA LEU A 79 -15.05 -10.13 1.44
C LEU A 79 -15.75 -9.28 2.51
N PHE A 80 -15.89 -7.97 2.30
CA PHE A 80 -16.34 -7.07 3.33
C PHE A 80 -17.45 -6.11 2.87
N PHE A 81 -17.19 -5.27 1.87
CA PHE A 81 -18.14 -4.22 1.45
C PHE A 81 -19.44 -4.76 0.89
N LYS A 82 -19.39 -5.91 0.23
CA LYS A 82 -20.58 -6.56 -0.37
C LYS A 82 -21.69 -6.82 0.65
N ALA A 83 -21.32 -7.13 1.89
CA ALA A 83 -22.26 -7.39 2.98
C ALA A 83 -22.79 -6.13 3.68
N LEU A 84 -22.28 -4.94 3.32
CA LEU A 84 -22.72 -3.67 3.89
C LEU A 84 -23.79 -3.02 3.01
N ASP A 85 -24.63 -2.20 3.64
CA ASP A 85 -25.61 -1.35 2.91
C ASP A 85 -24.98 -0.05 2.42
N GLN A 86 -23.83 0.34 2.96
CA GLN A 86 -23.11 1.58 2.66
C GLN A 86 -21.60 1.34 2.57
N GLY A 87 -20.88 2.40 2.19
CA GLY A 87 -19.43 2.36 2.01
C GLY A 87 -19.05 2.29 0.54
N HIS A 88 -17.87 2.82 0.19
CA HIS A 88 -17.41 2.94 -1.19
C HIS A 88 -15.91 2.70 -1.32
N ILE A 89 -15.49 2.03 -2.40
CA ILE A 89 -14.10 1.83 -2.76
C ILE A 89 -13.77 2.65 -4.00
N TYR A 90 -12.70 3.42 -3.96
CA TYR A 90 -12.15 4.19 -5.06
C TYR A 90 -10.82 3.58 -5.51
N GLY A 91 -10.74 3.05 -6.72
CA GLY A 91 -9.50 2.63 -7.35
C GLY A 91 -8.89 3.82 -8.12
N ILE A 92 -7.69 4.25 -7.76
CA ILE A 92 -7.00 5.38 -8.41
C ILE A 92 -5.80 4.84 -9.17
N GLU A 93 -5.77 5.07 -10.47
CA GLU A 93 -4.71 4.56 -11.36
C GLU A 93 -4.49 5.54 -12.52
N THR A 94 -3.22 5.72 -12.91
CA THR A 94 -2.85 6.63 -14.01
C THR A 94 -2.99 6.01 -15.40
N ARG A 95 -3.09 4.69 -15.50
CA ARG A 95 -3.24 3.97 -16.76
C ARG A 95 -4.70 3.75 -17.09
N GLU A 96 -5.20 4.53 -18.04
CA GLU A 96 -6.62 4.52 -18.45
C GLU A 96 -7.13 3.13 -18.83
N GLU A 97 -6.31 2.34 -19.52
CA GLU A 97 -6.66 0.96 -19.92
C GLU A 97 -6.97 0.02 -18.73
N LEU A 98 -6.30 0.25 -17.56
CA LEU A 98 -6.54 -0.53 -16.36
C LEU A 98 -7.78 -0.04 -15.63
N VAL A 99 -8.01 1.27 -15.61
CA VAL A 99 -9.22 1.89 -15.07
C VAL A 99 -10.45 1.35 -15.79
N GLN A 100 -10.44 1.37 -17.13
CA GLN A 100 -11.54 0.85 -17.94
C GLN A 100 -11.82 -0.64 -17.68
N LYS A 101 -10.78 -1.48 -17.67
CA LYS A 101 -10.92 -2.91 -17.37
C LYS A 101 -11.48 -3.19 -15.98
N SER A 102 -11.07 -2.39 -14.99
CA SER A 102 -11.57 -2.52 -13.63
C SER A 102 -13.04 -2.09 -13.54
N HIS A 103 -13.43 -1.05 -14.27
CA HIS A 103 -14.82 -0.61 -14.36
C HIS A 103 -15.71 -1.72 -14.95
N GLU A 104 -15.33 -2.25 -16.11
CA GLU A 104 -16.04 -3.35 -16.78
C GLU A 104 -16.17 -4.59 -15.88
N LEU A 105 -15.13 -4.93 -15.13
CA LEU A 105 -15.16 -6.05 -14.20
C LEU A 105 -16.12 -5.78 -13.03
N ALA A 106 -16.12 -4.59 -12.45
CA ALA A 106 -17.03 -4.23 -11.36
C ALA A 106 -18.49 -4.26 -11.80
N GLU A 107 -18.80 -3.74 -13.00
CA GLU A 107 -20.15 -3.80 -13.58
C GLU A 107 -20.62 -5.25 -13.78
N ARG A 108 -19.77 -6.08 -14.38
CA ARG A 108 -20.09 -7.51 -14.62
C ARG A 108 -20.35 -8.28 -13.33
N LEU A 109 -19.60 -7.96 -12.25
CA LEU A 109 -19.77 -8.59 -10.95
C LEU A 109 -20.89 -7.97 -10.09
N GLY A 110 -21.52 -6.87 -10.56
CA GLY A 110 -22.52 -6.15 -9.79
C GLY A 110 -21.95 -5.41 -8.57
N PHE A 111 -20.68 -4.99 -8.60
CA PHE A 111 -20.00 -4.27 -7.52
C PHE A 111 -20.26 -2.77 -7.62
N GLY A 112 -21.51 -2.35 -7.46
CA GLY A 112 -21.99 -0.98 -7.71
C GLY A 112 -21.43 0.11 -6.78
N ARG A 113 -20.69 -0.25 -5.72
CA ARG A 113 -20.05 0.70 -4.82
C ARG A 113 -18.52 0.68 -4.95
N MET A 114 -18.06 0.49 -6.18
CA MET A 114 -16.66 0.71 -6.61
C MET A 114 -16.64 1.74 -7.73
N SER A 115 -15.71 2.67 -7.65
CA SER A 115 -15.40 3.64 -8.71
C SER A 115 -13.94 3.56 -9.06
N PHE A 116 -13.63 3.74 -10.33
CA PHE A 116 -12.24 3.72 -10.82
C PHE A 116 -11.94 5.02 -11.53
N LEU A 117 -10.88 5.70 -11.12
CA LEU A 117 -10.55 7.05 -11.54
C LEU A 117 -9.17 7.08 -12.18
N ASN A 118 -9.10 7.65 -13.39
CA ASN A 118 -7.85 7.86 -14.09
C ASN A 118 -7.22 9.19 -13.65
N LEU A 119 -6.50 9.17 -12.53
CA LEU A 119 -5.97 10.37 -11.90
C LEU A 119 -4.51 10.18 -11.47
N SER A 120 -3.71 11.25 -11.63
CA SER A 120 -2.42 11.37 -10.93
C SER A 120 -2.64 11.65 -9.44
N VAL A 121 -1.57 11.63 -8.64
CA VAL A 121 -1.68 11.96 -7.22
C VAL A 121 -2.17 13.40 -7.01
N GLU A 122 -1.65 14.36 -7.75
CA GLU A 122 -2.06 15.78 -7.66
C GLU A 122 -3.54 15.96 -8.03
N GLN A 123 -3.97 15.32 -9.12
CA GLN A 123 -5.36 15.33 -9.54
C GLN A 123 -6.26 14.66 -8.50
N SER A 124 -5.87 13.53 -7.92
CA SER A 124 -6.67 12.80 -6.94
C SER A 124 -6.87 13.59 -5.63
N ILE A 125 -5.86 14.33 -5.20
CA ILE A 125 -5.97 15.18 -4.00
C ILE A 125 -7.04 16.25 -4.18
N SER A 126 -7.10 16.88 -5.36
CA SER A 126 -8.00 18.00 -5.65
C SER A 126 -9.30 17.61 -6.37
N SER A 127 -9.46 16.35 -6.76
CA SER A 127 -10.64 15.91 -7.53
C SER A 127 -11.94 16.05 -6.74
N PRO A 128 -12.99 16.63 -7.36
CA PRO A 128 -14.33 16.66 -6.79
C PRO A 128 -15.04 15.31 -6.81
N GLU A 129 -14.53 14.34 -7.56
CA GLU A 129 -15.06 12.96 -7.62
C GLU A 129 -14.69 12.14 -6.38
N LEU A 130 -13.74 12.62 -5.59
CA LEU A 130 -13.30 11.99 -4.35
C LEU A 130 -13.77 12.78 -3.14
N PRO A 131 -14.20 12.13 -2.05
CA PRO A 131 -14.50 12.80 -0.79
C PRO A 131 -13.32 13.66 -0.31
N GLN A 132 -13.62 14.71 0.47
CA GLN A 132 -12.58 15.50 1.11
C GLN A 132 -11.78 14.70 2.14
N GLN A 133 -12.42 13.73 2.76
CA GLN A 133 -11.80 12.79 3.68
C GLN A 133 -12.01 11.35 3.17
N ILE A 134 -10.96 10.55 3.24
CA ILE A 134 -10.97 9.09 2.97
C ILE A 134 -10.58 8.39 4.26
N ASP A 135 -11.33 7.36 4.65
CA ASP A 135 -11.05 6.68 5.92
C ASP A 135 -9.82 5.77 5.85
N ILE A 136 -9.70 5.00 4.78
CA ILE A 136 -8.59 4.07 4.60
C ILE A 136 -7.95 4.27 3.23
N VAL A 137 -6.62 4.38 3.21
CA VAL A 137 -5.84 4.38 1.97
C VAL A 137 -5.02 3.10 1.92
N THR A 138 -5.13 2.37 0.82
CA THR A 138 -4.30 1.20 0.53
C THR A 138 -3.39 1.46 -0.66
N ALA A 139 -2.19 0.88 -0.66
CA ALA A 139 -1.30 0.86 -1.80
C ALA A 139 -0.55 -0.48 -1.82
N LEU A 140 -1.04 -1.39 -2.67
CA LEU A 140 -0.46 -2.72 -2.84
C LEU A 140 0.44 -2.74 -4.06
N HIS A 141 1.73 -3.04 -3.86
CA HIS A 141 2.74 -3.06 -4.92
C HIS A 141 2.88 -1.74 -5.68
N ALA A 142 2.62 -0.63 -5.02
CA ALA A 142 2.91 0.70 -5.54
C ALA A 142 4.44 0.87 -5.62
N CYS A 143 5.00 0.70 -6.81
CA CYS A 143 6.44 0.70 -7.02
C CYS A 143 7.03 2.10 -6.92
N ASN A 144 8.25 2.19 -6.38
CA ASN A 144 9.05 3.40 -6.33
C ASN A 144 8.33 4.57 -5.63
N THR A 145 8.12 5.69 -6.31
CA THR A 145 7.45 6.89 -5.78
C THR A 145 5.95 6.71 -5.55
N ALA A 146 5.30 5.75 -6.19
CA ALA A 146 3.86 5.56 -6.05
C ALA A 146 3.42 5.23 -4.60
N THR A 147 4.30 4.62 -3.78
CA THR A 147 4.02 4.48 -2.34
C THR A 147 4.05 5.84 -1.62
N ASP A 148 4.98 6.73 -2.00
CA ASP A 148 5.07 8.07 -1.42
C ASP A 148 3.89 8.93 -1.86
N ASP A 149 3.44 8.76 -3.11
CA ASP A 149 2.24 9.37 -3.65
C ASP A 149 0.98 8.94 -2.87
N ALA A 150 0.86 7.65 -2.54
CA ALA A 150 -0.21 7.14 -1.71
C ALA A 150 -0.17 7.71 -0.28
N ILE A 151 1.02 7.88 0.30
CA ILE A 151 1.19 8.54 1.61
C ILE A 151 0.73 10.00 1.50
N ARG A 152 1.22 10.75 0.51
CA ARG A 152 0.85 12.16 0.30
C ARG A 152 -0.66 12.34 0.11
N PHE A 153 -1.27 11.47 -0.70
CA PHE A 153 -2.72 11.42 -0.86
C PHE A 153 -3.43 11.15 0.48
N GLY A 154 -3.01 10.14 1.22
CA GLY A 154 -3.60 9.78 2.50
C GLY A 154 -3.52 10.89 3.55
N LEU A 155 -2.38 11.60 3.62
CA LEU A 155 -2.20 12.75 4.50
C LEU A 155 -3.11 13.91 4.08
N ALA A 156 -3.18 14.23 2.78
CA ALA A 156 -4.04 15.29 2.25
C ALA A 156 -5.53 14.99 2.47
N LYS A 157 -5.94 13.73 2.31
CA LYS A 157 -7.32 13.25 2.54
C LYS A 157 -7.61 12.91 4.01
N ARG A 158 -6.69 13.19 4.94
CA ARG A 158 -6.83 12.94 6.39
C ARG A 158 -7.24 11.51 6.70
N ALA A 159 -6.60 10.56 6.03
CA ALA A 159 -6.92 9.14 6.20
C ALA A 159 -6.76 8.71 7.66
N LYS A 160 -7.74 7.96 8.18
CA LYS A 160 -7.65 7.36 9.52
C LYS A 160 -6.62 6.24 9.55
N HIS A 161 -6.54 5.48 8.46
CA HIS A 161 -5.59 4.38 8.31
C HIS A 161 -4.91 4.39 6.94
N LEU A 162 -3.63 4.01 6.91
CA LEU A 162 -2.90 3.69 5.67
C LEU A 162 -2.35 2.26 5.78
N VAL A 163 -2.47 1.50 4.70
CA VAL A 163 -1.95 0.13 4.57
C VAL A 163 -1.13 0.05 3.30
N LEU A 164 0.18 -0.05 3.46
CA LEU A 164 1.14 0.07 2.38
C LEU A 164 1.98 -1.21 2.27
N VAL A 165 2.12 -1.73 1.06
CA VAL A 165 3.01 -2.86 0.74
C VAL A 165 4.03 -2.40 -0.30
N PRO A 166 5.13 -1.75 0.14
CA PRO A 166 6.17 -1.29 -0.74
C PRO A 166 6.93 -2.48 -1.32
N CYS A 167 7.12 -2.51 -2.64
CA CYS A 167 7.79 -3.65 -3.29
C CYS A 167 9.11 -3.29 -3.96
N CYS A 168 9.23 -2.14 -4.59
CA CYS A 168 10.39 -1.75 -5.38
C CYS A 168 10.73 -0.28 -5.12
N GLN A 169 11.86 -0.03 -4.47
CA GLN A 169 12.41 1.29 -4.28
C GLN A 169 13.90 1.29 -4.61
N ALA A 170 14.30 2.13 -5.57
CA ALA A 170 15.66 2.16 -6.09
C ALA A 170 16.34 3.53 -5.95
N GLU A 171 15.59 4.59 -5.64
CA GLU A 171 16.11 5.95 -5.67
C GLU A 171 17.12 6.22 -4.57
N VAL A 172 16.80 5.90 -3.31
CA VAL A 172 17.77 6.03 -2.20
C VAL A 172 19.05 5.24 -2.50
N ALA A 173 18.92 4.00 -3.00
CA ALA A 173 20.07 3.21 -3.40
C ALA A 173 20.86 3.86 -4.56
N SER A 174 20.20 4.58 -5.46
CA SER A 174 20.85 5.32 -6.54
C SER A 174 21.66 6.50 -6.01
N VAL A 175 21.09 7.28 -5.08
CA VAL A 175 21.76 8.39 -4.42
C VAL A 175 22.97 7.91 -3.60
N LEU A 176 22.80 6.87 -2.78
CA LEU A 176 23.89 6.26 -2.02
C LEU A 176 25.05 5.82 -2.92
N ARG A 177 24.79 5.30 -4.12
CA ARG A 177 25.83 4.92 -5.08
C ARG A 177 26.59 6.13 -5.64
N LYS A 178 25.90 7.24 -5.92
CA LYS A 178 26.53 8.47 -6.39
C LYS A 178 27.49 9.04 -5.34
N HIS A 179 27.14 8.94 -4.07
CA HIS A 179 27.88 9.50 -2.94
C HIS A 179 28.89 8.53 -2.30
N LYS A 180 29.12 7.36 -2.90
CA LYS A 180 29.98 6.29 -2.36
C LYS A 180 31.39 6.72 -1.99
N ASN A 181 31.94 7.74 -2.66
CA ASN A 181 33.29 8.24 -2.42
C ASN A 181 33.35 9.45 -1.45
N GLN A 182 32.22 9.88 -0.92
CA GLN A 182 32.13 10.99 0.02
C GLN A 182 32.45 10.56 1.47
N SER A 183 32.46 11.50 2.39
CA SER A 183 32.94 11.32 3.78
C SER A 183 32.25 10.18 4.53
N PHE A 184 30.92 10.03 4.37
CA PHE A 184 30.18 8.97 5.05
C PHE A 184 30.54 7.56 4.54
N GLY A 185 30.94 7.43 3.29
CA GLY A 185 31.41 6.18 2.70
C GLY A 185 32.77 5.69 3.24
N LYS A 186 33.44 6.51 4.07
CA LYS A 186 34.73 6.18 4.68
C LYS A 186 34.65 5.58 6.09
N THR A 187 33.44 5.48 6.64
CA THR A 187 33.23 4.81 7.94
C THR A 187 33.18 3.28 7.78
N PRO A 188 33.55 2.49 8.80
CA PRO A 188 33.40 1.04 8.74
C PRO A 188 31.98 0.56 8.43
N LEU A 189 30.94 1.34 8.80
CA LEU A 189 29.55 1.04 8.50
C LEU A 189 29.24 1.08 7.00
N SER A 190 30.06 1.73 6.19
CA SER A 190 29.90 1.74 4.73
C SER A 190 30.00 0.37 4.09
N GLU A 191 30.61 -0.60 4.79
CA GLU A 191 30.63 -2.00 4.32
C GLU A 191 29.22 -2.59 4.18
N LEU A 192 28.22 -2.11 4.95
CA LEU A 192 26.84 -2.55 4.88
C LEU A 192 26.19 -2.28 3.52
N TRP A 193 26.68 -1.30 2.77
CA TRP A 193 26.15 -0.96 1.44
C TRP A 193 27.22 -0.90 0.33
N ARG A 194 28.41 -1.45 0.57
CA ARG A 194 29.49 -1.47 -0.43
C ARG A 194 29.14 -2.34 -1.65
N PRO A 195 28.70 -3.61 -1.50
CA PRO A 195 28.25 -4.41 -2.64
C PRO A 195 26.94 -3.86 -3.23
N PRO A 196 26.74 -3.90 -4.56
CA PRO A 196 25.53 -3.37 -5.21
C PRO A 196 24.21 -3.96 -4.68
N ILE A 197 24.21 -5.26 -4.33
CA ILE A 197 23.04 -5.91 -3.74
C ILE A 197 22.74 -5.33 -2.35
N HIS A 198 23.76 -5.15 -1.52
CA HIS A 198 23.59 -4.56 -0.18
C HIS A 198 23.13 -3.10 -0.28
N THR A 199 23.67 -2.32 -1.22
CA THR A 199 23.21 -0.94 -1.45
C THR A 199 21.73 -0.89 -1.77
N ARG A 200 21.25 -1.82 -2.60
CA ARG A 200 19.84 -1.90 -2.96
C ARG A 200 18.97 -2.24 -1.75
N GLU A 201 19.34 -3.25 -0.97
CA GLU A 201 18.58 -3.68 0.21
C GLU A 201 18.59 -2.59 1.30
N PHE A 202 19.76 -2.01 1.58
CA PHE A 202 19.91 -0.90 2.53
C PHE A 202 19.09 0.32 2.10
N GLY A 203 19.16 0.71 0.82
CA GLY A 203 18.38 1.82 0.29
C GLY A 203 16.87 1.57 0.38
N SER A 204 16.43 0.32 0.21
CA SER A 204 15.03 -0.08 0.40
C SER A 204 14.60 0.09 1.86
N GLN A 205 15.41 -0.38 2.82
CA GLN A 205 15.13 -0.25 4.25
C GLN A 205 15.07 1.22 4.68
N ILE A 206 16.06 2.03 4.28
CA ILE A 206 16.08 3.47 4.58
C ILE A 206 14.84 4.18 4.02
N THR A 207 14.42 3.86 2.79
CA THR A 207 13.20 4.43 2.21
C THR A 207 11.98 4.15 3.10
N ASN A 208 11.81 2.91 3.56
CA ASN A 208 10.67 2.55 4.40
C ASN A 208 10.76 3.15 5.81
N VAL A 209 11.96 3.26 6.38
CA VAL A 209 12.18 3.96 7.67
C VAL A 209 11.78 5.43 7.55
N LEU A 210 12.18 6.12 6.47
CA LEU A 210 11.82 7.52 6.25
C LEU A 210 10.30 7.70 6.04
N ARG A 211 9.64 6.79 5.34
CA ARG A 211 8.15 6.75 5.22
C ARG A 211 7.47 6.60 6.57
N CYS A 212 7.96 5.69 7.41
CA CYS A 212 7.43 5.50 8.75
C CYS A 212 7.61 6.76 9.62
N LEU A 213 8.79 7.39 9.57
CA LEU A 213 9.04 8.63 10.30
C LEU A 213 8.18 9.79 9.80
N LEU A 214 7.95 9.90 8.50
CA LEU A 214 7.03 10.88 7.92
C LEU A 214 5.61 10.70 8.48
N LEU A 215 5.10 9.47 8.50
CA LEU A 215 3.78 9.17 9.07
C LEU A 215 3.72 9.45 10.57
N GLU A 216 4.75 9.09 11.34
CA GLU A 216 4.85 9.42 12.76
C GLU A 216 4.86 10.94 13.01
N ALA A 217 5.57 11.71 12.18
CA ALA A 217 5.59 13.16 12.26
C ALA A 217 4.21 13.79 12.01
N HIS A 218 3.34 13.12 11.24
CA HIS A 218 1.96 13.53 10.98
C HIS A 218 0.93 12.92 11.95
N GLY A 219 1.37 12.35 13.07
CA GLY A 219 0.47 11.89 14.13
C GLY A 219 -0.05 10.46 13.98
N TYR A 220 0.59 9.64 13.13
CA TYR A 220 0.23 8.23 12.99
C TYR A 220 1.03 7.35 13.94
N ALA A 221 0.37 6.34 14.49
CA ALA A 221 1.04 5.18 15.07
C ALA A 221 1.35 4.19 13.95
N VAL A 222 2.62 3.86 13.76
CA VAL A 222 3.09 3.02 12.65
C VAL A 222 3.51 1.65 13.18
N THR A 223 3.08 0.60 12.51
CA THR A 223 3.52 -0.78 12.71
C THR A 223 4.09 -1.31 11.40
N VAL A 224 5.25 -1.92 11.46
CA VAL A 224 5.88 -2.60 10.34
C VAL A 224 5.91 -4.10 10.67
N THR A 225 5.43 -4.92 9.74
CA THR A 225 5.41 -6.37 9.89
C THR A 225 5.64 -7.08 8.56
N GLU A 226 5.73 -8.40 8.60
CA GLU A 226 5.82 -9.20 7.39
C GLU A 226 4.43 -9.51 6.83
N LEU A 227 4.29 -9.36 5.50
CA LEU A 227 3.06 -9.74 4.80
C LEU A 227 2.95 -11.25 4.61
N VAL A 228 4.06 -11.94 4.31
CA VAL A 228 4.12 -13.39 4.10
C VAL A 228 5.46 -13.91 4.60
N GLY A 229 5.59 -15.22 4.87
CA GLY A 229 6.86 -15.81 5.32
C GLY A 229 8.01 -15.63 4.31
N TRP A 230 9.23 -15.58 4.81
CA TRP A 230 10.47 -15.35 4.04
C TRP A 230 10.66 -16.29 2.85
N GLU A 231 10.14 -17.49 2.95
CA GLU A 231 10.16 -18.47 1.87
C GLU A 231 9.40 -18.06 0.62
N HIS A 232 8.59 -17.00 0.70
CA HIS A 232 7.70 -16.57 -0.40
C HIS A 232 8.11 -15.26 -1.07
N SER A 233 8.79 -14.36 -0.36
CA SER A 233 9.26 -13.09 -0.91
C SER A 233 10.29 -12.43 0.00
N MET A 234 11.38 -11.92 -0.57
CA MET A 234 12.35 -11.06 0.13
C MET A 234 11.81 -9.62 0.32
N LYS A 235 10.80 -9.21 -0.45
CA LYS A 235 10.15 -7.89 -0.38
C LYS A 235 8.76 -8.09 0.19
N ASN A 236 8.65 -8.00 1.50
CA ASN A 236 7.56 -8.56 2.27
C ASN A 236 7.11 -7.64 3.40
N GLU A 237 7.48 -6.38 3.32
CA GLU A 237 7.14 -5.39 4.33
C GLU A 237 5.71 -4.91 4.17
N LEU A 238 4.96 -4.95 5.27
CA LEU A 238 3.64 -4.34 5.41
C LEU A 238 3.75 -3.21 6.42
N ILE A 239 3.44 -1.99 5.99
CA ILE A 239 3.37 -0.80 6.83
C ILE A 239 1.89 -0.50 7.09
N VAL A 240 1.49 -0.53 8.36
CA VAL A 240 0.15 -0.14 8.80
C VAL A 240 0.27 1.09 9.67
N ALA A 241 -0.37 2.17 9.29
CA ALA A 241 -0.38 3.43 10.01
C ALA A 241 -1.80 3.82 10.42
N SER A 242 -2.01 4.19 11.68
CA SER A 242 -3.29 4.61 12.24
C SER A 242 -3.16 5.98 12.89
N TYR A 243 -3.99 6.94 12.48
CA TYR A 243 -3.97 8.30 13.02
C TYR A 243 -4.35 8.32 14.50
N LYS A 244 -3.54 8.99 15.31
CA LYS A 244 -3.71 9.12 16.78
C LYS A 244 -3.73 10.58 17.25
N GLY A 245 -3.64 11.54 16.34
CA GLY A 245 -3.78 12.96 16.61
C GLY A 245 -2.50 13.70 17.00
N ALA A 246 -1.58 13.07 17.71
CA ALA A 246 -0.34 13.70 18.15
C ALA A 246 0.87 13.15 17.43
N ALA A 247 1.70 14.05 16.90
CA ALA A 247 3.01 13.67 16.35
C ALA A 247 3.84 12.92 17.40
N ARG A 248 4.50 11.84 16.99
CA ARG A 248 5.31 11.04 17.91
C ARG A 248 6.73 11.61 18.03
N GLY A 249 7.01 12.17 19.22
CA GLY A 249 8.35 12.59 19.62
C GLY A 249 9.02 13.52 18.60
N ASN A 250 10.27 13.24 18.27
CA ASN A 250 11.11 13.97 17.33
C ASN A 250 11.23 13.28 15.97
N ALA A 251 10.15 12.66 15.47
CA ALA A 251 10.17 11.87 14.23
C ALA A 251 10.72 12.67 13.03
N ARG A 252 10.27 13.92 12.87
CA ARG A 252 10.80 14.82 11.84
C ARG A 252 12.31 15.05 11.97
N GLN A 253 12.78 15.35 13.18
CA GLN A 253 14.21 15.56 13.45
C GLN A 253 15.02 14.28 13.17
N ARG A 254 14.51 13.10 13.54
CA ARG A 254 15.17 11.83 13.24
C ARG A 254 15.26 11.59 11.73
N SER A 255 14.23 11.94 10.96
CA SER A 255 14.26 11.85 9.51
C SER A 255 15.33 12.76 8.91
N GLU A 256 15.39 14.03 9.35
CA GLU A 256 16.40 15.01 8.94
C GLU A 256 17.82 14.52 9.25
N GLN A 257 18.04 13.97 10.44
CA GLN A 257 19.33 13.41 10.83
C GLN A 257 19.77 12.23 9.95
N ILE A 258 18.85 11.29 9.66
CA ILE A 258 19.14 10.15 8.76
C ILE A 258 19.51 10.64 7.36
N LEU A 259 18.76 11.60 6.82
CA LEU A 259 19.04 12.17 5.51
C LEU A 259 20.44 12.82 5.48
N HIS A 260 20.75 13.61 6.51
CA HIS A 260 22.04 14.28 6.61
C HIS A 260 23.21 13.30 6.79
N GLU A 261 23.10 12.35 7.72
CA GLU A 261 24.17 11.36 8.00
C GLU A 261 24.47 10.45 6.79
N LEU A 262 23.48 10.20 5.94
CA LEU A 262 23.62 9.37 4.73
C LEU A 262 23.88 10.20 3.46
N ASN A 263 24.07 11.54 3.57
CA ASN A 263 24.15 12.47 2.43
C ASN A 263 22.99 12.31 1.44
N LEU A 264 21.79 12.22 1.96
CA LEU A 264 20.53 12.12 1.21
C LEU A 264 19.76 13.44 1.23
N ASP A 265 20.40 14.58 1.47
CA ASP A 265 19.77 15.91 1.62
C ASP A 265 18.96 16.28 0.36
N GLU A 266 19.36 15.80 -0.83
CA GLU A 266 18.60 16.00 -2.08
C GLU A 266 17.20 15.36 -2.06
N MET A 267 16.93 14.48 -1.09
CA MET A 267 15.63 13.81 -0.92
C MET A 267 14.78 14.41 0.20
N HIS A 268 15.22 15.53 0.79
CA HIS A 268 14.58 16.15 1.95
C HIS A 268 13.09 16.43 1.70
N GLU A 269 12.76 17.11 0.59
CA GLU A 269 11.36 17.48 0.26
C GLU A 269 10.41 16.30 0.09
N ARG A 270 10.96 15.10 -0.14
CA ARG A 270 10.18 13.88 -0.30
C ARG A 270 9.76 13.26 1.03
N PHE A 271 10.59 13.38 2.07
CA PHE A 271 10.40 12.69 3.35
C PHE A 271 10.18 13.62 4.55
N VAL A 272 10.25 14.94 4.33
CA VAL A 272 10.14 15.95 5.40
C VAL A 272 9.29 17.12 4.90
N TYR A 273 7.97 17.03 5.06
CA TYR A 273 7.01 18.10 4.73
C TYR A 273 5.86 18.19 5.73
#